data_9b262635c7f2dd6b2ac2000180378040
#
_entry.id   9b262635c7f2dd6b2ac2000180378040
#
_cell.length_a   1.000
_cell.length_b   1.000
_cell.length_c   1.000
_cell.angle_alpha   90.00
_cell.angle_beta   90.00
_cell.angle_gamma   90.00
#
_symmetry.space_group_name_H-M   'P 1'
#
loop_
_entity.id
_entity.type
_entity.pdbx_description
1 polymer ?
#
loop_
_entity_poly.entity_id
_entity_poly.type
_entity_poly.pdbx_seq_one_letter_code
_entity_poly.pdbx_strand_id
1 'polypeptide(L)'
;MLVTKGQRTRSAILETAAALATEEGLDPLSIGRLAEATGMSKSGLFAHFGSKEELQLATVDHAASLFVAEVIEPARGAPKGLARVWALCDHMIDYAERQVFPGGCFFAATSFEFNHRPGPVRDRIAEMIRSWLSYLEHAVEQAQEAGELNPDLSAREIAFQLDAFAQAANAQYQLFRDPAVFGEARRAIQTRIDDLRPASR
;
A
#
# COMPACT_ATOMS: atom_id res chain seq x y z
N MET A 1 -9.03 13.62 20.45
CA MET A 1 -7.80 13.72 21.30
C MET A 1 -6.84 14.68 20.60
N LEU A 2 -6.32 15.72 21.28
CA LEU A 2 -5.41 16.68 20.65
C LEU A 2 -4.04 16.03 20.42
N VAL A 3 -3.59 16.03 19.17
CA VAL A 3 -2.25 15.54 18.81
C VAL A 3 -1.19 16.47 19.41
N THR A 4 -0.27 15.92 20.20
CA THR A 4 0.80 16.71 20.85
C THR A 4 1.81 17.24 19.82
N LYS A 5 2.58 18.29 20.19
CA LYS A 5 3.65 18.83 19.33
C LYS A 5 4.68 17.73 18.97
N GLY A 6 5.04 16.87 19.92
CA GLY A 6 5.98 15.75 19.68
C GLY A 6 5.44 14.71 18.70
N GLN A 7 4.14 14.41 18.77
CA GLN A 7 3.50 13.49 17.79
C GLN A 7 3.47 14.06 16.37
N ARG A 8 3.17 15.38 16.23
CA ARG A 8 3.22 16.04 14.91
C ARG A 8 4.63 16.02 14.31
N THR A 9 5.64 16.33 15.14
CA THR A 9 7.03 16.27 14.71
C THR A 9 7.42 14.85 14.26
N ARG A 10 7.04 13.83 15.04
CA ARG A 10 7.32 12.43 14.71
C ARG A 10 6.61 12.01 13.41
N SER A 11 5.38 12.43 13.17
CA SER A 11 4.65 12.17 11.92
C SER A 11 5.37 12.78 10.71
N ALA A 12 5.75 14.07 10.79
CA ALA A 12 6.47 14.75 9.70
C ALA A 12 7.84 14.09 9.39
N ILE A 13 8.53 13.60 10.42
CA ILE A 13 9.77 12.85 10.24
C ILE A 13 9.50 11.54 9.48
N LEU A 14 8.45 10.81 9.84
CA LEU A 14 8.09 9.54 9.22
C LEU A 14 7.56 9.72 7.79
N GLU A 15 6.90 10.83 7.46
CA GLU A 15 6.54 11.20 6.08
C GLU A 15 7.81 11.33 5.21
N THR A 16 8.82 12.06 5.70
CA THR A 16 10.10 12.18 5.00
C THR A 16 10.81 10.84 4.90
N ALA A 17 10.80 10.03 5.96
CA ALA A 17 11.42 8.72 5.97
C ALA A 17 10.77 7.75 4.96
N ALA A 18 9.43 7.76 4.86
CA ALA A 18 8.70 6.94 3.92
C ALA A 18 8.93 7.38 2.46
N ALA A 19 8.97 8.68 2.20
CA ALA A 19 9.32 9.21 0.88
C ALA A 19 10.73 8.75 0.44
N LEU A 20 11.74 8.95 1.31
CA LEU A 20 13.10 8.47 1.05
C LEU A 20 13.17 6.96 0.82
N ALA A 21 12.42 6.18 1.60
CA ALA A 21 12.40 4.72 1.46
C ALA A 21 11.86 4.27 0.09
N THR A 22 10.95 5.03 -0.54
CA THR A 22 10.44 4.69 -1.87
C THR A 22 11.36 5.11 -3.01
N GLU A 23 12.24 6.08 -2.80
CA GLU A 23 13.18 6.58 -3.80
C GLU A 23 14.58 5.95 -3.68
N GLU A 24 15.08 5.81 -2.46
CA GLU A 24 16.45 5.39 -2.17
C GLU A 24 16.53 3.97 -1.59
N GLY A 25 15.38 3.40 -1.19
CA GLY A 25 15.28 2.14 -0.48
C GLY A 25 15.13 2.29 1.04
N LEU A 26 14.48 1.32 1.67
CA LEU A 26 14.28 1.27 3.12
C LEU A 26 15.52 0.78 3.86
N ASP A 27 16.32 -0.10 3.24
CA ASP A 27 17.57 -0.59 3.87
C ASP A 27 18.64 0.50 4.04
N PRO A 28 18.90 1.40 3.09
CA PRO A 28 19.82 2.52 3.29
C PRO A 28 19.31 3.57 4.28
N LEU A 29 18.01 3.61 4.57
CA LEU A 29 17.42 4.57 5.50
C LEU A 29 18.10 4.47 6.88
N SER A 30 18.65 5.58 7.34
CA SER A 30 19.38 5.69 8.61
C SER A 30 19.09 7.02 9.30
N ILE A 31 19.36 7.10 10.60
CA ILE A 31 19.29 8.35 11.36
C ILE A 31 20.15 9.45 10.72
N GLY A 32 21.33 9.08 10.18
CA GLY A 32 22.20 10.02 9.48
C GLY A 32 21.57 10.58 8.21
N ARG A 33 21.06 9.69 7.34
CA ARG A 33 20.43 10.09 6.08
C ARG A 33 19.17 10.93 6.32
N LEU A 34 18.37 10.55 7.33
CA LEU A 34 17.16 11.27 7.70
C LEU A 34 17.50 12.67 8.29
N ALA A 35 18.58 12.79 9.07
CA ALA A 35 19.06 14.06 9.60
C ALA A 35 19.42 15.05 8.47
N GLU A 36 20.08 14.57 7.42
CA GLU A 36 20.42 15.35 6.24
C GLU A 36 19.16 15.84 5.51
N ALA A 37 18.18 14.96 5.31
CA ALA A 37 16.93 15.28 4.60
C ALA A 37 16.02 16.24 5.37
N THR A 38 15.98 16.13 6.70
CA THR A 38 15.08 16.94 7.56
C THR A 38 15.73 18.21 8.10
N GLY A 39 17.06 18.35 8.00
CA GLY A 39 17.81 19.42 8.66
C GLY A 39 17.84 19.33 10.19
N MET A 40 17.41 18.19 10.75
CA MET A 40 17.40 17.95 12.19
C MET A 40 18.74 17.40 12.69
N SER A 41 19.03 17.60 13.97
CA SER A 41 20.22 16.98 14.58
C SER A 41 20.04 15.46 14.71
N LYS A 42 21.15 14.71 14.51
CA LYS A 42 21.16 13.24 14.72
C LYS A 42 20.69 12.85 16.12
N SER A 43 21.08 13.61 17.15
CA SER A 43 20.68 13.36 18.54
C SER A 43 19.18 13.55 18.75
N GLY A 44 18.56 14.56 18.10
CA GLY A 44 17.13 14.78 18.14
C GLY A 44 16.35 13.62 17.49
N LEU A 45 16.80 13.14 16.33
CA LEU A 45 16.20 11.98 15.67
C LEU A 45 16.41 10.69 16.45
N PHE A 46 17.59 10.50 17.03
CA PHE A 46 17.89 9.32 17.87
C PHE A 46 16.95 9.23 19.09
N ALA A 47 16.60 10.38 19.68
CA ALA A 47 15.61 10.44 20.77
C ALA A 47 14.18 9.97 20.33
N HIS A 48 13.87 10.01 19.03
CA HIS A 48 12.58 9.54 18.51
C HIS A 48 12.56 8.06 18.14
N PHE A 49 13.70 7.46 17.72
CA PHE A 49 13.69 6.12 17.11
C PHE A 49 14.71 5.15 17.72
N GLY A 50 15.68 5.62 18.51
CA GLY A 50 16.63 4.76 19.23
C GLY A 50 17.62 3.98 18.35
N SER A 51 17.15 3.36 17.26
CA SER A 51 17.95 2.54 16.35
C SER A 51 17.51 2.68 14.89
N LYS A 52 18.34 2.19 13.95
CA LYS A 52 17.98 2.07 12.54
C LYS A 52 16.77 1.17 12.34
N GLU A 53 16.74 0.02 13.00
CA GLU A 53 15.63 -0.94 12.91
C GLU A 53 14.32 -0.36 13.43
N GLU A 54 14.35 0.33 14.57
CA GLU A 54 13.16 1.02 15.10
C GLU A 54 12.66 2.13 14.16
N LEU A 55 13.56 2.89 13.52
CA LEU A 55 13.19 3.84 12.49
C LEU A 55 12.53 3.16 11.30
N GLN A 56 13.10 2.08 10.78
CA GLN A 56 12.55 1.33 9.65
C GLN A 56 11.17 0.75 9.98
N LEU A 57 11.00 0.12 11.13
CA LEU A 57 9.70 -0.42 11.60
C LEU A 57 8.65 0.70 11.73
N ALA A 58 9.02 1.83 12.36
CA ALA A 58 8.12 2.96 12.48
C ALA A 58 7.73 3.57 11.11
N THR A 59 8.65 3.53 10.14
CA THR A 59 8.38 3.97 8.75
C THR A 59 7.39 3.03 8.06
N VAL A 60 7.54 1.71 8.21
CA VAL A 60 6.58 0.71 7.71
C VAL A 60 5.19 0.93 8.31
N ASP A 61 5.10 1.14 9.63
CA ASP A 61 3.83 1.39 10.33
C ASP A 61 3.15 2.70 9.87
N HIS A 62 3.94 3.74 9.64
CA HIS A 62 3.45 5.01 9.12
C HIS A 62 2.90 4.84 7.68
N ALA A 63 3.63 4.16 6.80
CA ALA A 63 3.18 3.86 5.44
C ALA A 63 1.91 3.00 5.44
N ALA A 64 1.78 2.03 6.35
CA ALA A 64 0.58 1.24 6.53
C ALA A 64 -0.63 2.10 6.94
N SER A 65 -0.42 3.01 7.90
CA SER A 65 -1.48 3.93 8.34
C SER A 65 -1.95 4.83 7.21
N LEU A 66 -1.02 5.31 6.38
CA LEU A 66 -1.34 6.13 5.23
C LEU A 66 -2.08 5.33 4.14
N PHE A 67 -1.65 4.09 3.87
CA PHE A 67 -2.37 3.20 2.95
C PHE A 67 -3.81 2.94 3.41
N VAL A 68 -4.03 2.72 4.70
CA VAL A 68 -5.39 2.58 5.26
C VAL A 68 -6.20 3.86 5.02
N ALA A 69 -5.63 5.03 5.29
CA ALA A 69 -6.32 6.31 5.14
C ALA A 69 -6.64 6.66 3.67
N GLU A 70 -5.76 6.31 2.73
CA GLU A 70 -5.87 6.70 1.33
C GLU A 70 -6.61 5.65 0.47
N VAL A 71 -6.60 4.36 0.86
CA VAL A 71 -7.18 3.27 0.07
C VAL A 71 -8.39 2.64 0.77
N ILE A 72 -8.23 2.21 2.03
CA ILE A 72 -9.24 1.40 2.71
C ILE A 72 -10.40 2.26 3.23
N GLU A 73 -10.10 3.36 3.93
CA GLU A 73 -11.15 4.21 4.53
C GLU A 73 -12.07 4.82 3.45
N PRO A 74 -11.57 5.39 2.34
CA PRO A 74 -12.44 5.89 1.29
C PRO A 74 -13.30 4.79 0.67
N ALA A 75 -12.73 3.60 0.41
CA ALA A 75 -13.47 2.48 -0.14
C ALA A 75 -14.60 2.00 0.77
N ARG A 76 -14.52 2.19 2.10
CA ARG A 76 -15.58 1.86 3.05
C ARG A 76 -16.87 2.66 2.82
N GLY A 77 -16.81 3.77 2.11
CA GLY A 77 -17.98 4.54 1.68
C GLY A 77 -18.84 3.83 0.63
N ALA A 78 -18.26 2.92 -0.16
CA ALA A 78 -19.01 2.13 -1.13
C ALA A 78 -19.83 1.01 -0.41
N PRO A 79 -20.98 0.56 -0.94
CA PRO A 79 -21.70 -0.60 -0.42
C PRO A 79 -20.83 -1.85 -0.38
N LYS A 80 -21.10 -2.75 0.58
CA LYS A 80 -20.45 -4.08 0.61
C LYS A 80 -20.80 -4.87 -0.67
N GLY A 81 -19.94 -5.81 -1.04
CA GLY A 81 -20.05 -6.57 -2.28
C GLY A 81 -19.19 -5.98 -3.39
N LEU A 82 -19.60 -6.14 -4.64
CA LEU A 82 -18.83 -5.79 -5.83
C LEU A 82 -18.44 -4.31 -5.88
N ALA A 83 -19.32 -3.42 -5.44
CA ALA A 83 -19.03 -1.98 -5.39
C ALA A 83 -17.83 -1.68 -4.45
N ARG A 84 -17.72 -2.41 -3.33
CA ARG A 84 -16.58 -2.31 -2.41
C ARG A 84 -15.30 -2.86 -3.03
N VAL A 85 -15.37 -4.00 -3.72
CA VAL A 85 -14.23 -4.60 -4.44
C VAL A 85 -13.68 -3.61 -5.46
N TRP A 86 -14.56 -3.03 -6.28
CA TRP A 86 -14.16 -2.01 -7.26
C TRP A 86 -13.52 -0.78 -6.59
N ALA A 87 -14.14 -0.24 -5.55
CA ALA A 87 -13.64 0.93 -4.84
C ALA A 87 -12.24 0.69 -4.23
N LEU A 88 -11.98 -0.50 -3.67
CA LEU A 88 -10.66 -0.86 -3.14
C LEU A 88 -9.60 -0.85 -4.25
N CYS A 89 -9.90 -1.46 -5.40
CA CYS A 89 -9.00 -1.49 -6.54
C CYS A 89 -8.75 -0.10 -7.12
N ASP A 90 -9.80 0.71 -7.28
CA ASP A 90 -9.69 2.05 -7.85
C ASP A 90 -8.91 3.00 -6.94
N HIS A 91 -9.16 2.98 -5.62
CA HIS A 91 -8.39 3.77 -4.66
C HIS A 91 -6.92 3.32 -4.57
N MET A 92 -6.64 2.01 -4.75
CA MET A 92 -5.26 1.53 -4.79
C MET A 92 -4.53 2.04 -6.03
N ILE A 93 -5.18 2.06 -7.20
CA ILE A 93 -4.63 2.65 -8.42
C ILE A 93 -4.46 4.17 -8.26
N ASP A 94 -5.47 4.86 -7.75
CA ASP A 94 -5.44 6.31 -7.50
C ASP A 94 -4.31 6.71 -6.53
N TYR A 95 -4.08 5.91 -5.48
CA TYR A 95 -2.97 6.09 -4.55
C TYR A 95 -1.59 6.07 -5.26
N ALA A 96 -1.39 5.17 -6.22
CA ALA A 96 -0.19 5.11 -7.03
C ALA A 96 -0.12 6.23 -8.07
N GLU A 97 -1.24 6.55 -8.74
CA GLU A 97 -1.36 7.59 -9.77
C GLU A 97 -1.09 8.99 -9.21
N ARG A 98 -1.62 9.31 -8.02
CA ARG A 98 -1.36 10.58 -7.30
C ARG A 98 0.05 10.70 -6.74
N GLN A 99 0.86 9.64 -6.82
CA GLN A 99 2.21 9.62 -6.26
C GLN A 99 2.21 10.03 -4.78
N VAL A 100 1.36 9.40 -3.97
CA VAL A 100 1.32 9.63 -2.51
C VAL A 100 2.70 9.48 -1.89
N PHE A 101 3.50 8.57 -2.43
CA PHE A 101 4.96 8.56 -2.26
C PHE A 101 5.65 8.73 -3.62
N PRO A 102 6.76 9.48 -3.70
CA PRO A 102 7.41 9.82 -4.97
C PRO A 102 7.95 8.59 -5.73
N GLY A 103 8.31 7.51 -5.04
CA GLY A 103 8.72 6.23 -5.62
C GLY A 103 7.55 5.25 -5.84
N GLY A 104 6.28 5.68 -5.73
CA GLY A 104 5.09 4.85 -5.89
C GLY A 104 4.69 4.12 -4.62
N CYS A 105 4.06 2.95 -4.76
CA CYS A 105 3.59 2.18 -3.62
C CYS A 105 4.74 1.74 -2.70
N PHE A 106 4.73 2.18 -1.44
CA PHE A 106 5.75 1.85 -0.45
C PHE A 106 5.95 0.34 -0.31
N PHE A 107 4.85 -0.43 -0.23
CA PHE A 107 4.92 -1.88 -0.03
C PHE A 107 5.42 -2.61 -1.28
N ALA A 108 5.14 -2.10 -2.48
CA ALA A 108 5.72 -2.62 -3.71
C ALA A 108 7.25 -2.44 -3.70
N ALA A 109 7.75 -1.23 -3.45
CA ALA A 109 9.18 -0.93 -3.42
C ALA A 109 9.91 -1.77 -2.36
N THR A 110 9.42 -1.76 -1.12
CA THR A 110 10.10 -2.42 0.01
C THR A 110 10.01 -3.94 -0.02
N SER A 111 8.96 -4.55 -0.60
CA SER A 111 8.82 -6.00 -0.69
C SER A 111 9.91 -6.64 -1.55
N PHE A 112 10.26 -6.03 -2.68
CA PHE A 112 11.37 -6.52 -3.53
C PHE A 112 12.73 -6.37 -2.85
N GLU A 113 12.92 -5.29 -2.11
CA GLU A 113 14.18 -5.04 -1.39
C GLU A 113 14.40 -6.01 -0.23
N PHE A 114 13.33 -6.35 0.51
CA PHE A 114 13.41 -7.16 1.73
C PHE A 114 13.10 -8.65 1.52
N ASN A 115 12.78 -9.11 0.33
CA ASN A 115 12.41 -10.52 0.08
C ASN A 115 13.47 -11.54 0.53
N HIS A 116 14.76 -11.19 0.48
CA HIS A 116 15.90 -12.02 0.91
C HIS A 116 16.58 -11.55 2.21
N ARG A 117 15.96 -10.66 2.99
CA ARG A 117 16.52 -10.08 4.20
C ARG A 117 15.66 -10.46 5.42
N PRO A 118 15.86 -11.65 6.00
CA PRO A 118 15.07 -12.08 7.16
C PRO A 118 15.27 -11.13 8.36
N GLY A 119 14.21 -10.94 9.14
CA GLY A 119 14.23 -10.09 10.33
C GLY A 119 12.93 -9.30 10.52
N PRO A 120 12.83 -8.52 11.63
CA PRO A 120 11.59 -7.87 12.03
C PRO A 120 10.99 -6.95 10.96
N VAL A 121 11.82 -6.22 10.22
CA VAL A 121 11.35 -5.29 9.17
C VAL A 121 10.68 -6.04 8.01
N ARG A 122 11.32 -7.12 7.51
CA ARG A 122 10.72 -7.99 6.49
C ARG A 122 9.40 -8.60 6.96
N ASP A 123 9.39 -9.10 8.18
CA ASP A 123 8.22 -9.77 8.73
C ASP A 123 7.06 -8.79 8.89
N ARG A 124 7.34 -7.54 9.27
CA ARG A 124 6.35 -6.47 9.34
C ARG A 124 5.81 -6.07 7.96
N ILE A 125 6.67 -5.93 6.95
CA ILE A 125 6.26 -5.69 5.56
C ILE A 125 5.32 -6.82 5.08
N ALA A 126 5.72 -8.06 5.30
CA ALA A 126 4.95 -9.24 4.90
C ALA A 126 3.59 -9.32 5.63
N GLU A 127 3.52 -8.92 6.91
CA GLU A 127 2.28 -8.82 7.67
C GLU A 127 1.32 -7.78 7.05
N MET A 128 1.82 -6.61 6.67
CA MET A 128 1.00 -5.57 6.07
C MET A 128 0.44 -5.98 4.71
N ILE A 129 1.26 -6.60 3.87
CA ILE A 129 0.83 -7.11 2.56
C ILE A 129 -0.22 -8.22 2.74
N ARG A 130 -0.01 -9.16 3.67
CA ARG A 130 -1.01 -10.20 3.96
C ARG A 130 -2.33 -9.61 4.45
N SER A 131 -2.27 -8.60 5.33
CA SER A 131 -3.46 -7.91 5.84
C SER A 131 -4.25 -7.24 4.72
N TRP A 132 -3.57 -6.60 3.79
CA TRP A 132 -4.20 -6.02 2.59
C TRP A 132 -4.88 -7.08 1.72
N LEU A 133 -4.15 -8.15 1.35
CA LEU A 133 -4.70 -9.22 0.51
C LEU A 133 -5.89 -9.90 1.18
N SER A 134 -5.83 -10.18 2.49
CA SER A 134 -6.96 -10.74 3.24
C SER A 134 -8.15 -9.78 3.30
N TYR A 135 -7.92 -8.47 3.37
CA TYR A 135 -9.01 -7.49 3.34
C TYR A 135 -9.72 -7.46 1.98
N LEU A 136 -8.95 -7.54 0.88
CA LEU A 136 -9.50 -7.60 -0.49
C LEU A 136 -10.22 -8.94 -0.72
N GLU A 137 -9.63 -10.06 -0.29
CA GLU A 137 -10.25 -11.40 -0.32
C GLU A 137 -11.61 -11.38 0.37
N HIS A 138 -11.68 -10.84 1.60
CA HIS A 138 -12.95 -10.73 2.32
C HIS A 138 -13.99 -9.86 1.59
N ALA A 139 -13.60 -8.80 0.91
CA ALA A 139 -14.51 -8.01 0.09
C ALA A 139 -15.06 -8.82 -1.11
N VAL A 140 -14.23 -9.66 -1.72
CA VAL A 140 -14.64 -10.59 -2.79
C VAL A 140 -15.62 -11.64 -2.26
N GLU A 141 -15.36 -12.25 -1.09
CA GLU A 141 -16.28 -13.18 -0.43
C GLU A 141 -17.66 -12.54 -0.22
N GLN A 142 -17.70 -11.29 0.25
CA GLN A 142 -18.96 -10.56 0.42
C GLN A 142 -19.71 -10.34 -0.91
N ALA A 143 -18.99 -10.14 -2.02
CA ALA A 143 -19.59 -10.03 -3.34
C ALA A 143 -20.14 -11.40 -3.85
N GLN A 144 -19.46 -12.50 -3.52
CA GLN A 144 -19.92 -13.86 -3.80
C GLN A 144 -21.17 -14.20 -2.96
N GLU A 145 -21.18 -13.89 -1.68
CA GLU A 145 -22.35 -14.08 -0.78
C GLU A 145 -23.56 -13.28 -1.26
N ALA A 146 -23.34 -12.09 -1.84
CA ALA A 146 -24.40 -11.27 -2.44
C ALA A 146 -24.86 -11.78 -3.82
N GLY A 147 -24.24 -12.82 -4.38
CA GLY A 147 -24.55 -13.36 -5.71
C GLY A 147 -24.08 -12.47 -6.87
N GLU A 148 -23.21 -11.51 -6.61
CA GLU A 148 -22.67 -10.59 -7.61
C GLU A 148 -21.44 -11.16 -8.35
N LEU A 149 -20.72 -12.09 -7.70
CA LEU A 149 -19.60 -12.86 -8.25
C LEU A 149 -19.89 -14.35 -8.12
N ASN A 150 -19.30 -15.16 -9.01
CA ASN A 150 -19.44 -16.61 -9.01
C ASN A 150 -18.87 -17.23 -7.72
N PRO A 151 -19.66 -17.88 -6.87
CA PRO A 151 -19.21 -18.46 -5.59
C PRO A 151 -18.31 -19.68 -5.75
N ASP A 152 -18.27 -20.32 -6.93
CA ASP A 152 -17.43 -21.50 -7.19
C ASP A 152 -15.95 -21.14 -7.42
N LEU A 153 -15.63 -19.84 -7.55
CA LEU A 153 -14.28 -19.36 -7.78
C LEU A 153 -13.60 -19.00 -6.45
N SER A 154 -12.29 -19.18 -6.39
CA SER A 154 -11.50 -18.83 -5.22
C SER A 154 -11.42 -17.32 -5.01
N ALA A 155 -11.98 -16.80 -3.92
CA ALA A 155 -11.88 -15.39 -3.54
C ALA A 155 -10.42 -14.94 -3.41
N ARG A 156 -9.56 -15.81 -2.87
CA ARG A 156 -8.12 -15.57 -2.74
C ARG A 156 -7.44 -15.38 -4.09
N GLU A 157 -7.75 -16.22 -5.10
CA GLU A 157 -7.18 -16.09 -6.43
C GLU A 157 -7.68 -14.83 -7.13
N ILE A 158 -8.95 -14.47 -6.93
CA ILE A 158 -9.51 -13.23 -7.44
C ILE A 158 -8.78 -12.03 -6.82
N ALA A 159 -8.63 -11.98 -5.50
CA ALA A 159 -7.92 -10.91 -4.82
C ALA A 159 -6.47 -10.77 -5.30
N PHE A 160 -5.76 -11.90 -5.48
CA PHE A 160 -4.41 -11.92 -6.05
C PHE A 160 -4.36 -11.30 -7.45
N GLN A 161 -5.31 -11.64 -8.34
CA GLN A 161 -5.34 -11.13 -9.71
C GLN A 161 -5.63 -9.63 -9.74
N LEU A 162 -6.60 -9.16 -8.94
CA LEU A 162 -6.95 -7.74 -8.87
C LEU A 162 -5.79 -6.89 -8.33
N ASP A 163 -5.11 -7.36 -7.27
CA ASP A 163 -3.91 -6.71 -6.74
C ASP A 163 -2.79 -6.68 -7.78
N ALA A 164 -2.57 -7.78 -8.51
CA ALA A 164 -1.50 -7.87 -9.51
C ALA A 164 -1.63 -6.82 -10.63
N PHE A 165 -2.85 -6.49 -11.09
CA PHE A 165 -3.05 -5.44 -12.10
C PHE A 165 -2.62 -4.07 -11.58
N ALA A 166 -2.99 -3.72 -10.35
CA ALA A 166 -2.61 -2.44 -9.75
C ALA A 166 -1.10 -2.36 -9.48
N GLN A 167 -0.48 -3.45 -9.01
CA GLN A 167 0.97 -3.54 -8.80
C GLN A 167 1.74 -3.42 -10.12
N ALA A 168 1.26 -4.06 -11.19
CA ALA A 168 1.87 -3.95 -12.51
C ALA A 168 1.84 -2.49 -13.03
N ALA A 169 0.70 -1.79 -12.88
CA ALA A 169 0.58 -0.39 -13.28
C ALA A 169 1.55 0.50 -12.48
N ASN A 170 1.62 0.33 -11.15
CA ASN A 170 2.57 1.04 -10.32
C ASN A 170 4.02 0.83 -10.79
N ALA A 171 4.44 -0.42 -11.00
CA ALA A 171 5.80 -0.74 -11.43
C ALA A 171 6.13 -0.16 -12.80
N GLN A 172 5.22 -0.26 -13.77
CA GLN A 172 5.41 0.27 -15.12
C GLN A 172 5.46 1.80 -15.10
N TYR A 173 4.58 2.46 -14.35
CA TYR A 173 4.63 3.91 -14.23
C TYR A 173 5.95 4.40 -13.62
N GLN A 174 6.46 3.73 -12.58
CA GLN A 174 7.74 4.12 -11.98
C GLN A 174 8.90 4.01 -12.97
N LEU A 175 8.85 3.06 -13.90
CA LEU A 175 9.91 2.85 -14.89
C LEU A 175 9.74 3.71 -16.14
N PHE A 176 8.52 3.79 -16.70
CA PHE A 176 8.27 4.39 -18.01
C PHE A 176 7.72 5.81 -17.94
N ARG A 177 7.17 6.22 -16.79
CA ARG A 177 6.49 7.49 -16.58
C ARG A 177 5.31 7.74 -17.54
N ASP A 178 4.70 6.66 -18.02
CA ASP A 178 3.51 6.71 -18.87
C ASP A 178 2.25 6.56 -17.99
N PRO A 179 1.41 7.62 -17.85
CA PRO A 179 0.20 7.56 -17.03
C PRO A 179 -0.91 6.69 -17.65
N ALA A 180 -0.81 6.30 -18.92
CA ALA A 180 -1.81 5.45 -19.58
C ALA A 180 -1.95 4.08 -18.87
N VAL A 181 -0.90 3.59 -18.21
CA VAL A 181 -0.91 2.31 -17.49
C VAL A 181 -1.97 2.23 -16.38
N PHE A 182 -2.31 3.33 -15.73
CA PHE A 182 -3.35 3.36 -14.70
C PHE A 182 -4.74 3.13 -15.30
N GLY A 183 -5.02 3.74 -16.47
CA GLY A 183 -6.24 3.48 -17.22
C GLY A 183 -6.31 2.05 -17.75
N GLU A 184 -5.19 1.47 -18.14
CA GLU A 184 -5.09 0.06 -18.56
C GLU A 184 -5.41 -0.88 -17.42
N ALA A 185 -4.85 -0.66 -16.22
CA ALA A 185 -5.14 -1.45 -15.04
C ALA A 185 -6.63 -1.39 -14.64
N ARG A 186 -7.23 -0.20 -14.65
CA ARG A 186 -8.68 -0.04 -14.38
C ARG A 186 -9.53 -0.85 -15.37
N ARG A 187 -9.20 -0.80 -16.67
CA ARG A 187 -9.90 -1.61 -17.70
C ARG A 187 -9.70 -3.11 -17.50
N ALA A 188 -8.48 -3.54 -17.19
CA ALA A 188 -8.18 -4.95 -16.93
C ALA A 188 -8.96 -5.47 -15.71
N ILE A 189 -8.99 -4.71 -14.62
CA ILE A 189 -9.79 -5.02 -13.43
C ILE A 189 -11.28 -5.10 -13.77
N GLN A 190 -11.82 -4.12 -14.51
CA GLN A 190 -13.22 -4.12 -14.90
C GLN A 190 -13.57 -5.34 -15.75
N THR A 191 -12.77 -5.63 -16.79
CA THR A 191 -12.95 -6.82 -17.63
C THR A 191 -12.91 -8.10 -16.78
N ARG A 192 -11.94 -8.20 -15.87
CA ARG A 192 -11.84 -9.38 -14.99
C ARG A 192 -13.06 -9.53 -14.09
N ILE A 193 -13.53 -8.45 -13.48
CA ILE A 193 -14.74 -8.45 -12.65
C ILE A 193 -15.96 -8.90 -13.47
N ASP A 194 -16.11 -8.42 -14.70
CA ASP A 194 -17.24 -8.79 -15.57
C ASP A 194 -17.19 -10.29 -15.94
N ASP A 195 -16.01 -10.86 -16.19
CA ASP A 195 -15.80 -12.29 -16.43
C ASP A 195 -16.11 -13.18 -15.20
N LEU A 196 -16.06 -12.60 -14.00
CA LEU A 196 -16.31 -13.31 -12.74
C LEU A 196 -17.79 -13.30 -12.33
N ARG A 197 -18.66 -12.60 -13.06
CA ARG A 197 -20.11 -12.57 -12.76
C ARG A 197 -20.73 -13.96 -12.98
N PRO A 198 -21.78 -14.31 -12.23
CA PRO A 198 -22.54 -15.53 -12.50
C PRO A 198 -23.07 -15.53 -13.92
N ALA A 199 -23.07 -16.70 -14.59
CA ALA A 199 -23.74 -16.84 -15.87
C ALA A 199 -25.22 -16.44 -15.72
N SER A 200 -25.70 -15.59 -16.62
CA SER A 200 -27.12 -15.22 -16.66
C SER A 200 -27.95 -16.50 -16.84
N ARG A 201 -28.80 -16.81 -15.89
CA ARG A 201 -29.76 -17.93 -16.00
C ARG A 201 -30.83 -17.62 -17.01
#